data_e4f573390b5ea6a05f5ac33e7b0e9cdd
#
_entry.id   e4f573390b5ea6a05f5ac33e7b0e9cdd
#
_cell.length_a   1.000
_cell.length_b   1.000
_cell.length_c   1.000
_cell.angle_alpha   90.00
_cell.angle_beta   90.00
_cell.angle_gamma   90.00
#
_symmetry.space_group_name_H-M   'P 1'
#
loop_
_entity.id
_entity.type
_entity.pdbx_description
1 polymer ?
#
loop_
_entity_poly.entity_id
_entity_poly.type
_entity_poly.pdbx_seq_one_letter_code
_entity_poly.pdbx_strand_id
1 'polypeptide(L)'
;MANHSIVKEHIVFVSIIALFGILSLEGASVNVVSGQNVTTTTTTTTMQSSDFVVVPIQQHLGDNKNDIFAPGYPYRGDVSDTFNFTIDSTPSGSGYLLVQIYGSYFEGHTIVINGQHVTSAGGNFGNSGTENWATLTVLLDEDVLKQGENSIQFLRNPNTDDNFLIDNVVVNWKYQLPQ
;
A
#
# COMPACT_ATOMS: atom_id res chain seq x y z
N MET A 1 19.97 13.30 55.40
CA MET A 1 18.69 14.01 55.52
C MET A 1 18.35 14.48 54.07
N ALA A 2 17.29 14.15 53.43
CA ALA A 2 16.04 13.53 53.76
C ALA A 2 15.53 12.70 52.58
N ASN A 3 14.99 11.58 52.92
CA ASN A 3 14.07 10.76 52.15
C ASN A 3 12.80 11.52 51.79
N HIS A 4 12.23 11.25 50.62
CA HIS A 4 10.79 11.27 50.26
C HIS A 4 10.69 11.51 48.77
N SER A 5 10.00 10.79 47.99
CA SER A 5 8.88 9.89 48.12
C SER A 5 8.64 9.30 46.73
N ILE A 6 8.93 8.04 46.56
CA ILE A 6 8.53 7.27 45.36
C ILE A 6 7.40 6.35 45.83
N VAL A 7 6.18 6.82 45.84
CA VAL A 7 4.98 5.98 45.92
C VAL A 7 3.77 6.85 45.60
N LYS A 8 3.41 7.03 44.32
CA LYS A 8 2.06 7.49 43.95
C LYS A 8 1.66 7.28 42.49
N GLU A 9 2.42 6.60 41.64
CA GLU A 9 2.03 6.49 40.22
C GLU A 9 1.54 5.09 39.78
N HIS A 10 1.32 4.14 40.64
CA HIS A 10 0.97 2.77 40.25
C HIS A 10 -0.50 2.37 40.42
N ILE A 11 -1.37 3.28 40.83
CA ILE A 11 -2.80 2.94 41.12
C ILE A 11 -3.78 3.38 40.01
N VAL A 12 -3.34 4.18 39.03
CA VAL A 12 -4.27 4.70 38.00
C VAL A 12 -4.41 3.78 36.78
N PHE A 13 -3.46 2.85 36.55
CA PHE A 13 -3.47 2.00 35.34
C PHE A 13 -4.31 0.72 35.42
N VAL A 14 -4.73 0.30 36.57
CA VAL A 14 -5.48 -0.98 36.76
C VAL A 14 -7.00 -0.79 36.57
N SER A 15 -7.51 0.42 36.71
CA SER A 15 -8.96 0.69 36.60
C SER A 15 -9.52 0.88 35.21
N ILE A 16 -8.68 1.05 34.20
CA ILE A 16 -9.14 1.32 32.82
C ILE A 16 -9.34 0.02 32.00
N ILE A 17 -8.66 -1.08 32.38
CA ILE A 17 -8.78 -2.36 31.65
C ILE A 17 -10.05 -3.13 32.02
N ALA A 18 -10.66 -2.85 33.16
CA ALA A 18 -11.89 -3.55 33.59
C ALA A 18 -13.19 -2.99 32.96
N LEU A 19 -13.13 -1.82 32.28
CA LEU A 19 -14.33 -1.19 31.70
C LEU A 19 -14.57 -1.55 30.22
N PHE A 20 -13.60 -2.15 29.53
CA PHE A 20 -13.76 -2.56 28.13
C PHE A 20 -14.21 -4.02 27.94
N GLY A 21 -14.31 -4.80 29.00
CA GLY A 21 -14.68 -6.22 28.96
C GLY A 21 -16.19 -6.52 29.11
N ILE A 22 -17.06 -5.53 29.28
CA ILE A 22 -18.49 -5.78 29.59
C ILE A 22 -19.44 -5.31 28.46
N LEU A 23 -18.93 -4.83 27.32
CA LEU A 23 -19.80 -4.35 26.23
C LEU A 23 -20.01 -5.37 25.08
N SER A 24 -19.74 -6.64 25.29
CA SER A 24 -19.92 -7.66 24.24
C SER A 24 -20.95 -8.74 24.58
N LEU A 25 -21.84 -8.49 25.51
CA LEU A 25 -22.94 -9.42 25.81
C LEU A 25 -24.27 -8.69 25.99
N GLU A 26 -24.66 -7.87 25.00
CA GLU A 26 -26.06 -7.51 24.88
C GLU A 26 -26.74 -8.52 23.96
N GLY A 27 -27.49 -9.34 24.62
CA GLY A 27 -28.28 -10.40 24.14
C GLY A 27 -29.15 -10.08 22.94
N ALA A 28 -29.08 -10.94 21.97
CA ALA A 28 -30.16 -11.12 21.03
C ALA A 28 -31.42 -11.49 21.82
N SER A 29 -32.33 -10.55 22.01
CA SER A 29 -33.67 -10.85 22.53
C SER A 29 -34.40 -11.62 21.45
N VAL A 30 -34.52 -12.94 21.67
CA VAL A 30 -35.36 -13.78 20.83
C VAL A 30 -36.82 -13.51 21.20
N ASN A 31 -37.51 -12.71 20.42
CA ASN A 31 -38.97 -12.62 20.48
C ASN A 31 -39.54 -13.84 19.76
N VAL A 32 -39.90 -14.88 20.53
CA VAL A 32 -40.63 -16.04 19.99
C VAL A 32 -42.07 -15.63 19.81
N VAL A 33 -42.43 -15.24 18.58
CA VAL A 33 -43.83 -15.16 18.15
C VAL A 33 -44.21 -16.50 17.56
N SER A 34 -45.17 -17.17 18.19
CA SER A 34 -45.71 -18.46 17.76
C SER A 34 -46.24 -18.36 16.35
N GLY A 35 -45.68 -19.13 15.40
CA GLY A 35 -46.24 -19.32 14.05
C GLY A 35 -45.50 -18.65 12.90
N GLN A 36 -44.32 -18.01 13.10
CA GLN A 36 -43.52 -17.48 12.00
C GLN A 36 -42.20 -18.27 11.83
N ASN A 37 -41.85 -18.54 10.56
CA ASN A 37 -40.56 -19.10 10.19
C ASN A 37 -39.47 -18.06 10.59
N VAL A 38 -38.71 -18.37 11.61
CA VAL A 38 -37.50 -17.57 11.97
C VAL A 38 -36.43 -17.86 10.93
N THR A 39 -36.22 -16.95 10.01
CA THR A 39 -35.06 -17.00 9.12
C THR A 39 -33.87 -16.45 9.91
N THR A 40 -33.01 -17.34 10.39
CA THR A 40 -31.74 -16.96 11.03
C THR A 40 -30.79 -16.47 9.94
N THR A 41 -30.58 -15.17 9.84
CA THR A 41 -29.55 -14.60 8.96
C THR A 41 -28.22 -14.68 9.69
N THR A 42 -27.37 -15.61 9.31
CA THR A 42 -25.98 -15.67 9.79
C THR A 42 -25.17 -14.62 9.06
N THR A 43 -24.78 -13.56 9.74
CA THR A 43 -23.85 -12.58 9.19
C THR A 43 -22.43 -13.10 9.39
N THR A 44 -21.81 -13.57 8.31
CA THR A 44 -20.39 -13.95 8.33
C THR A 44 -19.56 -12.67 8.24
N THR A 45 -18.86 -12.33 9.32
CA THR A 45 -17.90 -11.22 9.31
C THR A 45 -16.56 -11.72 8.77
N THR A 46 -16.21 -11.34 7.54
CA THR A 46 -14.88 -11.59 6.99
C THR A 46 -13.87 -10.63 7.60
N MET A 47 -12.80 -11.17 8.19
CA MET A 47 -11.69 -10.36 8.68
C MET A 47 -10.70 -10.12 7.54
N GLN A 48 -10.32 -8.85 7.36
CA GLN A 48 -9.35 -8.42 6.36
C GLN A 48 -8.03 -8.04 7.02
N SER A 49 -6.91 -8.41 6.42
CA SER A 49 -5.58 -7.97 6.81
C SER A 49 -4.88 -7.29 5.64
N SER A 50 -3.72 -6.70 5.87
CA SER A 50 -2.89 -6.11 4.83
C SER A 50 -1.45 -6.59 4.95
N ASP A 51 -0.75 -6.63 3.82
CA ASP A 51 0.64 -7.01 3.72
C ASP A 51 1.34 -6.16 2.66
N PHE A 52 2.66 -6.27 2.56
CA PHE A 52 3.45 -5.52 1.59
C PHE A 52 4.72 -6.25 1.17
N VAL A 53 5.24 -5.88 0.02
CA VAL A 53 6.56 -6.26 -0.46
C VAL A 53 7.33 -5.04 -0.95
N VAL A 54 8.65 -5.01 -0.71
CA VAL A 54 9.53 -3.98 -1.25
C VAL A 54 10.22 -4.53 -2.49
N VAL A 55 10.10 -3.79 -3.60
CA VAL A 55 10.74 -4.10 -4.88
C VAL A 55 11.86 -3.09 -5.11
N PRO A 56 13.15 -3.47 -5.00
CA PRO A 56 14.26 -2.59 -5.30
C PRO A 56 14.38 -2.41 -6.81
N ILE A 57 14.36 -1.16 -7.29
CA ILE A 57 14.35 -0.82 -8.71
C ILE A 57 15.67 -0.20 -9.13
N GLN A 58 16.05 0.94 -8.56
CA GLN A 58 17.29 1.67 -8.84
C GLN A 58 17.53 1.90 -10.34
N GLN A 59 16.66 2.67 -10.99
CA GLN A 59 16.81 2.98 -12.41
C GLN A 59 16.63 4.46 -12.72
N HIS A 60 17.29 4.90 -13.80
CA HIS A 60 17.20 6.22 -14.37
C HIS A 60 16.42 6.13 -15.71
N LEU A 61 15.26 6.78 -15.76
CA LEU A 61 14.48 6.97 -16.99
C LEU A 61 14.61 8.43 -17.46
N GLY A 62 14.66 8.63 -18.76
CA GLY A 62 14.80 9.97 -19.31
C GLY A 62 15.04 9.96 -20.81
N ASP A 63 15.00 11.12 -21.43
CA ASP A 63 15.41 11.33 -22.81
C ASP A 63 16.93 11.54 -22.93
N ASN A 64 17.59 11.97 -21.86
CA ASN A 64 19.02 12.27 -21.85
C ASN A 64 19.72 11.79 -20.56
N LYS A 65 20.60 10.82 -20.67
CA LYS A 65 21.34 10.24 -19.55
C LYS A 65 22.24 11.21 -18.77
N ASN A 66 22.55 12.37 -19.36
CA ASN A 66 23.51 13.32 -18.77
C ASN A 66 22.83 14.38 -17.91
N ASP A 67 21.50 14.46 -17.90
CA ASP A 67 20.75 15.48 -17.17
C ASP A 67 20.75 15.22 -15.65
N ILE A 68 20.84 13.94 -15.26
CA ILE A 68 20.97 13.57 -13.86
C ILE A 68 22.25 12.74 -13.68
N PHE A 69 23.18 13.23 -12.86
CA PHE A 69 24.37 12.45 -12.48
C PHE A 69 24.02 11.47 -11.37
N ALA A 70 23.73 10.23 -11.74
CA ALA A 70 23.32 9.16 -10.80
C ALA A 70 24.05 7.84 -11.12
N PRO A 71 25.33 7.68 -10.73
CA PRO A 71 26.16 6.53 -11.13
C PRO A 71 25.64 5.18 -10.61
N GLY A 72 24.82 5.18 -9.54
CA GLY A 72 24.17 3.97 -9.02
C GLY A 72 22.85 3.59 -9.70
N TYR A 73 22.39 4.39 -10.68
CA TYR A 73 21.10 4.19 -11.35
C TYR A 73 21.33 3.95 -12.86
N PRO A 74 21.30 2.70 -13.31
CA PRO A 74 21.43 2.40 -14.73
C PRO A 74 20.41 3.15 -15.58
N TYR A 75 20.90 3.86 -16.61
CA TYR A 75 20.03 4.58 -17.56
C TYR A 75 19.31 3.60 -18.50
N ARG A 76 17.99 3.76 -18.67
CA ARG A 76 17.13 2.89 -19.47
C ARG A 76 16.35 3.62 -20.58
N GLY A 77 16.40 4.94 -20.64
CA GLY A 77 15.60 5.71 -21.61
C GLY A 77 14.13 5.73 -21.19
N ASP A 78 13.24 5.37 -22.12
CA ASP A 78 11.79 5.49 -21.90
C ASP A 78 11.15 4.35 -21.10
N VAL A 79 11.85 3.22 -20.96
CA VAL A 79 11.27 2.00 -20.40
C VAL A 79 12.22 1.37 -19.39
N SER A 80 11.76 1.14 -18.16
CA SER A 80 12.53 0.44 -17.15
C SER A 80 12.72 -1.04 -17.49
N ASP A 81 13.63 -1.71 -16.79
CA ASP A 81 13.59 -3.17 -16.73
C ASP A 81 12.26 -3.63 -16.12
N THR A 82 11.93 -4.91 -16.31
CA THR A 82 10.80 -5.54 -15.64
C THR A 82 11.29 -6.15 -14.33
N PHE A 83 10.63 -5.84 -13.22
CA PHE A 83 10.95 -6.34 -11.90
C PHE A 83 9.88 -7.30 -11.41
N ASN A 84 10.28 -8.49 -11.02
CA ASN A 84 9.37 -9.50 -10.50
C ASN A 84 9.32 -9.44 -8.96
N PHE A 85 8.14 -9.72 -8.42
CA PHE A 85 7.89 -9.84 -6.99
C PHE A 85 6.80 -10.88 -6.72
N THR A 86 6.76 -11.43 -5.51
CA THR A 86 5.82 -12.49 -5.14
C THR A 86 4.87 -12.00 -4.07
N ILE A 87 3.61 -12.37 -4.20
CA ILE A 87 2.53 -12.15 -3.23
C ILE A 87 2.07 -13.53 -2.73
N ASP A 88 2.19 -13.77 -1.42
CA ASP A 88 1.92 -15.09 -0.85
C ASP A 88 0.44 -15.35 -0.57
N SER A 89 -0.35 -14.28 -0.36
CA SER A 89 -1.79 -14.35 -0.10
C SER A 89 -2.61 -13.94 -1.32
N THR A 90 -3.86 -14.36 -1.40
CA THR A 90 -4.77 -13.88 -2.47
C THR A 90 -5.18 -12.45 -2.19
N PRO A 91 -4.81 -11.47 -3.06
CA PRO A 91 -5.24 -10.09 -2.90
C PRO A 91 -6.77 -9.97 -2.92
N SER A 92 -7.30 -9.02 -2.17
CA SER A 92 -8.75 -8.79 -2.01
C SER A 92 -9.02 -7.30 -1.95
N GLY A 93 -9.69 -6.77 -2.97
CA GLY A 93 -9.95 -5.35 -3.12
C GLY A 93 -8.74 -4.55 -3.60
N SER A 94 -8.83 -3.23 -3.46
CA SER A 94 -7.81 -2.29 -3.95
C SER A 94 -6.53 -2.37 -3.13
N GLY A 95 -5.39 -2.23 -3.81
CA GLY A 95 -4.07 -2.04 -3.22
C GLY A 95 -3.53 -0.64 -3.47
N TYR A 96 -2.25 -0.42 -3.17
CA TYR A 96 -1.54 0.80 -3.54
C TYR A 96 -0.04 0.58 -3.60
N LEU A 97 0.63 1.43 -4.37
CA LEU A 97 2.09 1.53 -4.42
C LEU A 97 2.56 2.76 -3.65
N LEU A 98 3.71 2.64 -3.02
CA LEU A 98 4.53 3.79 -2.63
C LEU A 98 5.78 3.76 -3.52
N VAL A 99 5.93 4.77 -4.37
CA VAL A 99 7.02 4.87 -5.34
C VAL A 99 7.98 5.96 -4.91
N GLN A 100 9.23 5.61 -4.66
CA GLN A 100 10.29 6.59 -4.41
C GLN A 100 10.84 7.09 -5.75
N ILE A 101 10.71 8.38 -6.01
CA ILE A 101 11.09 9.03 -7.25
C ILE A 101 11.86 10.33 -6.98
N TYR A 102 12.81 10.64 -7.85
CA TYR A 102 13.59 11.89 -7.81
C TYR A 102 13.54 12.58 -9.16
N GLY A 103 13.30 13.88 -9.14
CA GLY A 103 13.49 14.75 -10.32
C GLY A 103 12.41 14.66 -11.38
N SER A 104 11.28 14.03 -11.16
CA SER A 104 10.17 14.05 -12.12
C SER A 104 9.41 15.38 -12.07
N TYR A 105 9.31 16.06 -13.20
CA TYR A 105 8.67 17.36 -13.35
C TYR A 105 7.28 17.26 -13.98
N PHE A 106 7.09 16.28 -14.84
CA PHE A 106 5.88 16.14 -15.64
C PHE A 106 5.03 14.97 -15.16
N GLU A 107 3.75 15.07 -15.43
CA GLU A 107 2.79 13.99 -15.24
C GLU A 107 2.67 13.14 -16.52
N GLY A 108 2.01 12.01 -16.40
CA GLY A 108 1.71 11.16 -17.55
C GLY A 108 2.71 10.04 -17.79
N HIS A 109 3.66 9.82 -16.86
CA HIS A 109 4.41 8.56 -16.84
C HIS A 109 3.48 7.43 -16.43
N THR A 110 3.78 6.21 -16.84
CA THR A 110 2.87 5.07 -16.67
C THR A 110 3.54 3.95 -15.90
N ILE A 111 2.76 3.29 -15.06
CA ILE A 111 3.14 2.04 -14.39
C ILE A 111 2.42 0.90 -15.08
N VAL A 112 3.14 -0.19 -15.35
CA VAL A 112 2.61 -1.43 -15.91
C VAL A 112 2.79 -2.53 -14.88
N ILE A 113 1.70 -3.21 -14.49
CA ILE A 113 1.74 -4.36 -13.60
C ILE A 113 1.13 -5.54 -14.34
N ASN A 114 1.84 -6.68 -14.36
CA ASN A 114 1.41 -7.89 -15.07
C ASN A 114 1.04 -7.64 -16.55
N GLY A 115 1.72 -6.69 -17.22
CA GLY A 115 1.45 -6.30 -18.58
C GLY A 115 0.24 -5.38 -18.78
N GLN A 116 -0.41 -4.95 -17.70
CA GLN A 116 -1.55 -4.04 -17.73
C GLN A 116 -1.15 -2.65 -17.26
N HIS A 117 -1.58 -1.60 -17.97
CA HIS A 117 -1.40 -0.22 -17.53
C HIS A 117 -2.26 0.05 -16.28
N VAL A 118 -1.66 0.60 -15.25
CA VAL A 118 -2.37 1.06 -14.06
C VAL A 118 -3.11 2.35 -14.42
N THR A 119 -4.45 2.28 -14.44
CA THR A 119 -5.33 3.37 -14.92
C THR A 119 -6.10 4.07 -13.81
N SER A 120 -6.04 3.57 -12.58
CA SER A 120 -6.69 4.18 -11.43
C SER A 120 -6.14 5.58 -11.12
N ALA A 121 -6.86 6.34 -10.32
CA ALA A 121 -6.50 7.70 -9.91
C ALA A 121 -5.08 7.72 -9.32
N GLY A 122 -4.11 8.23 -10.06
CA GLY A 122 -2.68 8.16 -9.77
C GLY A 122 -1.89 7.17 -10.62
N GLY A 123 -2.52 6.46 -11.55
CA GLY A 123 -1.84 5.56 -12.50
C GLY A 123 -0.90 6.28 -13.46
N ASN A 124 -1.16 7.53 -13.71
CA ASN A 124 -0.21 8.47 -14.27
C ASN A 124 0.58 9.07 -13.12
N PHE A 125 1.79 8.61 -12.90
CA PHE A 125 2.65 9.18 -11.90
C PHE A 125 3.60 10.22 -12.51
N GLY A 126 4.11 11.11 -11.69
CA GLY A 126 5.02 12.18 -12.05
C GLY A 126 4.93 13.34 -11.07
N ASN A 127 5.73 14.37 -11.30
CA ASN A 127 5.80 15.57 -10.49
C ASN A 127 6.18 15.31 -9.02
N SER A 128 7.40 14.82 -8.82
CA SER A 128 8.04 14.75 -7.49
C SER A 128 8.51 16.12 -7.00
N GLY A 129 8.44 17.14 -7.86
CA GLY A 129 9.06 18.44 -7.68
C GLY A 129 10.52 18.47 -8.15
N THR A 130 11.11 19.67 -8.14
CA THR A 130 12.46 19.91 -8.62
C THR A 130 13.50 19.26 -7.74
N GLU A 131 14.36 18.43 -8.32
CA GLU A 131 15.60 17.89 -7.72
C GLU A 131 15.47 17.38 -6.27
N ASN A 132 14.32 16.81 -5.95
CA ASN A 132 14.03 16.24 -4.64
C ASN A 132 13.54 14.81 -4.74
N TRP A 133 13.84 14.01 -3.72
CA TRP A 133 13.20 12.75 -3.51
C TRP A 133 11.79 12.96 -2.97
N ALA A 134 10.83 12.25 -3.57
CA ALA A 134 9.46 12.18 -3.09
C ALA A 134 8.99 10.73 -3.03
N THR A 135 7.99 10.48 -2.21
CA THR A 135 7.24 9.22 -2.22
C THR A 135 5.85 9.48 -2.75
N LEU A 136 5.56 8.94 -3.91
CA LEU A 136 4.25 9.05 -4.54
C LEU A 136 3.39 7.84 -4.17
N THR A 137 2.12 8.09 -3.91
CA THR A 137 1.12 7.03 -3.70
C THR A 137 0.32 6.82 -4.97
N VAL A 138 0.29 5.58 -5.46
CA VAL A 138 -0.48 5.18 -6.64
C VAL A 138 -1.48 4.13 -6.23
N LEU A 139 -2.77 4.41 -6.40
CA LEU A 139 -3.83 3.44 -6.11
C LEU A 139 -3.87 2.34 -7.18
N LEU A 140 -4.12 1.14 -6.77
CA LEU A 140 -4.31 -0.02 -7.65
C LEU A 140 -5.77 -0.44 -7.62
N ASP A 141 -6.34 -0.66 -8.81
CA ASP A 141 -7.65 -1.26 -8.93
C ASP A 141 -7.63 -2.72 -8.46
N GLU A 142 -8.79 -3.25 -8.18
CA GLU A 142 -8.97 -4.67 -7.92
C GLU A 142 -8.45 -5.48 -9.13
N ASP A 143 -7.98 -6.69 -8.89
CA ASP A 143 -7.48 -7.64 -9.90
C ASP A 143 -6.17 -7.24 -10.62
N VAL A 144 -5.56 -6.09 -10.34
CA VAL A 144 -4.24 -5.73 -10.84
C VAL A 144 -3.14 -6.64 -10.27
N LEU A 145 -3.25 -6.94 -8.98
CA LEU A 145 -2.36 -7.86 -8.27
C LEU A 145 -2.95 -9.26 -8.21
N LYS A 146 -2.09 -10.28 -8.28
CA LYS A 146 -2.48 -11.69 -8.15
C LYS A 146 -1.61 -12.40 -7.12
N GLN A 147 -2.10 -13.49 -6.56
CA GLN A 147 -1.29 -14.39 -5.76
C GLN A 147 -0.20 -15.04 -6.65
N GLY A 148 0.97 -15.24 -6.09
CA GLY A 148 2.15 -15.75 -6.78
C GLY A 148 2.99 -14.64 -7.42
N GLU A 149 3.63 -14.95 -8.55
CA GLU A 149 4.54 -14.03 -9.24
C GLU A 149 3.77 -12.90 -9.93
N ASN A 150 4.24 -11.68 -9.69
CA ASN A 150 3.81 -10.44 -10.33
C ASN A 150 5.03 -9.73 -10.94
N SER A 151 4.77 -8.83 -11.87
CA SER A 151 5.80 -7.99 -12.48
C SER A 151 5.39 -6.54 -12.47
N ILE A 152 6.39 -5.64 -12.35
CA ILE A 152 6.20 -4.18 -12.45
C ILE A 152 7.22 -3.59 -13.40
N GLN A 153 6.80 -2.60 -14.19
CA GLN A 153 7.60 -1.84 -15.13
C GLN A 153 7.14 -0.38 -15.16
N PHE A 154 8.06 0.54 -15.46
CA PHE A 154 7.79 1.97 -15.53
C PHE A 154 8.04 2.47 -16.94
N LEU A 155 7.15 3.32 -17.43
CA LEU A 155 7.24 3.94 -18.75
C LEU A 155 7.28 5.46 -18.58
N ARG A 156 8.31 6.09 -19.13
CA ARG A 156 8.37 7.54 -19.26
C ARG A 156 7.35 8.00 -20.32
N ASN A 157 6.76 9.17 -20.15
CA ASN A 157 6.01 9.83 -21.19
C ASN A 157 7.00 10.35 -22.27
N PRO A 158 7.02 9.78 -23.47
CA PRO A 158 8.00 10.17 -24.51
C PRO A 158 7.75 11.57 -25.09
N ASN A 159 6.63 12.20 -24.77
CA ASN A 159 6.31 13.55 -25.22
C ASN A 159 6.86 14.65 -24.28
N THR A 160 7.64 14.28 -23.29
CA THR A 160 8.30 15.19 -22.36
C THR A 160 9.81 15.02 -22.45
N ASP A 161 10.55 16.02 -22.00
CA ASP A 161 12.00 16.00 -21.79
C ASP A 161 12.38 15.62 -20.35
N ASP A 162 11.47 14.90 -19.65
CA ASP A 162 11.64 14.54 -18.24
C ASP A 162 12.72 13.48 -18.05
N ASN A 163 13.53 13.69 -17.02
CA ASN A 163 14.54 12.75 -16.54
C ASN A 163 14.34 12.53 -15.05
N PHE A 164 14.25 11.29 -14.62
CA PHE A 164 13.97 10.97 -13.23
C PHE A 164 14.57 9.62 -12.79
N LEU A 165 14.77 9.50 -11.49
CA LEU A 165 15.22 8.26 -10.87
C LEU A 165 14.06 7.60 -10.16
N ILE A 166 13.99 6.28 -10.23
CA ILE A 166 13.12 5.44 -9.42
C ILE A 166 14.02 4.59 -8.52
N ASP A 167 13.74 4.59 -7.22
CA ASP A 167 14.48 3.75 -6.28
C ASP A 167 13.63 2.57 -5.83
N ASN A 168 13.05 2.59 -4.67
CA ASN A 168 12.26 1.48 -4.15
C ASN A 168 10.77 1.69 -4.43
N VAL A 169 10.08 0.58 -4.66
CA VAL A 169 8.63 0.55 -4.71
C VAL A 169 8.12 -0.39 -3.64
N VAL A 170 7.19 0.08 -2.82
CA VAL A 170 6.47 -0.74 -1.86
C VAL A 170 5.11 -1.06 -2.46
N VAL A 171 4.83 -2.33 -2.67
CA VAL A 171 3.53 -2.82 -3.14
C VAL A 171 2.74 -3.27 -1.93
N ASN A 172 1.56 -2.67 -1.71
CA ASN A 172 0.68 -3.00 -0.60
C ASN A 172 -0.61 -3.61 -1.11
N TRP A 173 -1.10 -4.63 -0.42
CA TRP A 173 -2.39 -5.27 -0.73
C TRP A 173 -3.14 -5.66 0.54
N LYS A 174 -4.44 -5.89 0.38
CA LYS A 174 -5.30 -6.48 1.41
C LYS A 174 -5.59 -7.92 1.04
N TYR A 175 -5.86 -8.75 2.04
CA TYR A 175 -6.29 -10.13 1.86
C TYR A 175 -7.26 -10.55 2.97
N GLN A 176 -8.05 -11.59 2.69
CA GLN A 176 -8.97 -12.12 3.69
C GLN A 176 -8.28 -13.18 4.53
N LEU A 177 -8.48 -13.10 5.85
CA LEU A 177 -7.99 -14.13 6.77
C LEU A 177 -8.83 -15.40 6.63
N PRO A 178 -8.21 -16.59 6.71
CA PRO A 178 -8.94 -17.85 6.83
C PRO A 178 -9.86 -17.82 8.06
N GLN A 179 -11.06 -18.35 7.92
CA GLN A 179 -12.01 -18.54 9.00
C GLN A 179 -11.84 -19.92 9.64
#